data_45cfff422028e8594ceffcd549c41c39
#
_entry.id   45cfff422028e8594ceffcd549c41c39
#
_cell.length_a   1.000
_cell.length_b   1.000
_cell.length_c   1.000
_cell.angle_alpha   90.00
_cell.angle_beta   90.00
_cell.angle_gamma   90.00
#
_symmetry.space_group_name_H-M   'P 1'
#
loop_
_entity.id
_entity.type
_entity.pdbx_description
1 polymer ?
#
loop_
_entity_poly.entity_id
_entity_poly.type
_entity_poly.pdbx_seq_one_letter_code
_entity_poly.pdbx_strand_id
1 'polypeptide(L)'
;MNSIISWVGGKKALRDLIYLRMPKHYDRYIEVFGGGGWVLFGKPPDKCMEVYNDFNSNLANLFYCVKERPMALLRELSFLPLNSRDEFVTLRKFLTMEEFKSEHLAEELEIATHFLKEPEAAEICDILKERAVVGDVKRAAAFYKIIRYSYGSGCTSYGCQPFDIRKTFTILWEANRRLKDTVIENKDFEALIRQYDRPNAFFYCDPPYFETEGHYEV
;
A
#
# COMPACT_ATOMS: atom_id res chain seq x y z
N MET A 1 1.83 -13.18 7.79
CA MET A 1 3.11 -12.57 7.38
C MET A 1 3.37 -11.24 8.12
N ASN A 2 4.51 -10.61 7.95
CA ASN A 2 4.75 -9.24 8.46
C ASN A 2 4.29 -8.19 7.46
N SER A 3 4.10 -6.94 7.93
CA SER A 3 3.88 -5.79 7.05
C SER A 3 5.07 -5.58 6.11
N ILE A 4 4.79 -5.02 4.94
CA ILE A 4 5.79 -4.63 3.94
C ILE A 4 6.58 -3.39 4.35
N ILE A 5 6.03 -2.57 5.25
CA ILE A 5 6.62 -1.34 5.75
C ILE A 5 6.57 -1.27 7.28
N SER A 6 7.49 -0.53 7.85
CA SER A 6 7.33 0.00 9.20
C SER A 6 6.56 1.32 9.09
N TRP A 7 5.62 1.54 9.97
CA TRP A 7 4.79 2.76 10.00
C TRP A 7 4.62 3.24 11.43
N VAL A 8 4.52 4.55 11.61
CA VAL A 8 4.29 5.15 12.93
C VAL A 8 3.01 4.57 13.54
N GLY A 9 3.01 4.24 14.81
CA GLY A 9 1.86 3.61 15.48
C GLY A 9 1.64 2.13 15.14
N GLY A 10 2.50 1.50 14.35
CA GLY A 10 2.31 0.11 13.90
C GLY A 10 2.16 -0.90 15.04
N LYS A 11 1.13 -1.73 14.97
CA LYS A 11 0.69 -2.64 16.05
C LYS A 11 1.39 -4.02 16.06
N LYS A 12 2.62 -4.10 15.54
CA LYS A 12 3.36 -5.37 15.51
C LYS A 12 3.43 -6.09 16.86
N ALA A 13 3.76 -5.34 17.93
CA ALA A 13 3.91 -5.91 19.27
C ALA A 13 2.58 -6.27 19.94
N LEU A 14 1.48 -5.63 19.54
CA LEU A 14 0.15 -5.83 20.12
C LEU A 14 -0.72 -6.78 19.30
N ARG A 15 -0.27 -7.20 18.14
CA ARG A 15 -1.04 -7.94 17.14
C ARG A 15 -1.73 -9.17 17.72
N ASP A 16 -1.01 -9.96 18.49
CA ASP A 16 -1.54 -11.21 19.04
C ASP A 16 -2.62 -10.95 20.11
N LEU A 17 -2.46 -9.88 20.90
CA LEU A 17 -3.49 -9.43 21.85
C LEU A 17 -4.74 -8.91 21.12
N ILE A 18 -4.57 -8.23 20.01
CA ILE A 18 -5.68 -7.75 19.17
C ILE A 18 -6.49 -8.96 18.67
N TYR A 19 -5.82 -9.98 18.12
CA TYR A 19 -6.52 -11.17 17.62
C TYR A 19 -7.32 -11.90 18.72
N LEU A 20 -6.80 -11.96 19.93
CA LEU A 20 -7.51 -12.56 21.07
C LEU A 20 -8.80 -11.80 21.45
N ARG A 21 -8.91 -10.54 21.06
CA ARG A 21 -10.06 -9.67 21.35
C ARG A 21 -11.01 -9.51 20.17
N MET A 22 -10.66 -10.01 18.99
CA MET A 22 -11.54 -9.98 17.83
C MET A 22 -12.80 -10.82 18.05
N PRO A 23 -13.94 -10.42 17.49
CA PRO A 23 -15.13 -11.26 17.45
C PRO A 23 -14.81 -12.61 16.80
N LYS A 24 -15.46 -13.69 17.27
CA LYS A 24 -15.27 -15.03 16.70
C LYS A 24 -15.90 -15.20 15.32
N HIS A 25 -16.92 -14.39 15.01
CA HIS A 25 -17.69 -14.46 13.76
C HIS A 25 -17.93 -13.06 13.22
N TYR A 26 -17.57 -12.83 11.99
CA TYR A 26 -17.87 -11.65 11.19
C TYR A 26 -17.79 -12.02 9.70
N ASP A 27 -18.58 -11.34 8.89
CA ASP A 27 -18.64 -11.58 7.44
C ASP A 27 -17.72 -10.59 6.69
N ARG A 28 -17.32 -9.50 7.37
CA ARG A 28 -16.49 -8.43 6.84
C ARG A 28 -15.51 -7.95 7.90
N TYR A 29 -14.26 -7.81 7.50
CA TYR A 29 -13.18 -7.19 8.28
C TYR A 29 -12.78 -5.88 7.61
N ILE A 30 -12.92 -4.77 8.29
CA ILE A 30 -12.57 -3.45 7.76
C ILE A 30 -11.51 -2.81 8.65
N GLU A 31 -10.32 -2.61 8.12
CA GLU A 31 -9.22 -1.90 8.75
C GLU A 31 -9.30 -0.43 8.34
N VAL A 32 -9.86 0.43 9.22
CA VAL A 32 -10.27 1.81 8.90
C VAL A 32 -9.08 2.75 8.77
N PHE A 33 -8.09 2.60 9.67
CA PHE A 33 -6.84 3.35 9.71
C PHE A 33 -5.69 2.36 9.54
N GLY A 34 -5.48 1.89 8.31
CA GLY A 34 -4.66 0.71 8.04
C GLY A 34 -3.17 0.91 8.30
N GLY A 35 -2.64 2.11 8.03
CA GLY A 35 -1.23 2.40 8.21
C GLY A 35 -0.34 1.35 7.56
N GLY A 36 0.56 0.76 8.31
CA GLY A 36 1.39 -0.34 7.82
C GLY A 36 0.67 -1.68 7.59
N GLY A 37 -0.62 -1.81 7.89
CA GLY A 37 -1.39 -3.06 7.71
C GLY A 37 -0.93 -4.21 8.61
N TRP A 38 -0.36 -3.92 9.77
CA TRP A 38 0.21 -4.96 10.64
C TRP A 38 -0.81 -5.99 11.10
N VAL A 39 -2.05 -5.57 11.35
CA VAL A 39 -3.11 -6.48 11.79
C VAL A 39 -3.63 -7.28 10.61
N LEU A 40 -3.91 -6.62 9.47
CA LEU A 40 -4.34 -7.29 8.24
C LEU A 40 -3.34 -8.37 7.79
N PHE A 41 -2.05 -8.02 7.67
CA PHE A 41 -1.04 -8.96 7.18
C PHE A 41 -0.78 -10.13 8.13
N GLY A 42 -0.91 -9.92 9.41
CA GLY A 42 -0.70 -10.98 10.39
C GLY A 42 -1.92 -11.90 10.59
N LYS A 43 -3.11 -11.41 10.27
CA LYS A 43 -4.34 -12.20 10.31
C LYS A 43 -4.28 -13.30 9.24
N PRO A 44 -4.59 -14.55 9.58
CA PRO A 44 -4.77 -15.58 8.56
C PRO A 44 -5.86 -15.18 7.58
N PRO A 45 -5.70 -15.42 6.28
CA PRO A 45 -6.80 -15.26 5.33
C PRO A 45 -7.98 -16.14 5.75
N ASP A 46 -9.16 -15.57 5.76
CA ASP A 46 -10.39 -16.31 5.98
C ASP A 46 -11.40 -16.02 4.83
N LYS A 47 -12.59 -16.58 4.92
CA LYS A 47 -13.60 -16.41 3.88
C LYS A 47 -14.37 -15.09 3.97
N CYS A 48 -14.04 -14.21 4.92
CA CYS A 48 -14.70 -12.93 5.03
C CYS A 48 -14.17 -11.94 3.97
N MET A 49 -15.00 -10.96 3.64
CA MET A 49 -14.56 -9.81 2.86
C MET A 49 -13.56 -8.99 3.70
N GLU A 50 -12.41 -8.68 3.14
CA GLU A 50 -11.41 -7.83 3.80
C GLU A 50 -11.27 -6.49 3.08
N VAL A 51 -11.25 -5.41 3.87
CA VAL A 51 -11.05 -4.04 3.39
C VAL A 51 -9.90 -3.42 4.15
N TYR A 52 -8.92 -2.91 3.42
CA TYR A 52 -7.87 -2.02 3.92
C TYR A 52 -8.20 -0.61 3.49
N ASN A 53 -8.16 0.32 4.41
CA ASN A 53 -8.30 1.74 4.11
C ASN A 53 -7.24 2.54 4.84
N ASP A 54 -6.76 3.58 4.19
CA ASP A 54 -6.02 4.66 4.84
C ASP A 54 -6.35 5.99 4.15
N PHE A 55 -6.39 7.06 4.93
CA PHE A 55 -6.61 8.41 4.42
C PHE A 55 -5.38 8.93 3.66
N ASN A 56 -4.17 8.46 4.02
CA ASN A 56 -2.94 8.81 3.33
C ASN A 56 -2.90 8.19 1.93
N SER A 57 -3.02 9.04 0.91
CA SER A 57 -3.07 8.61 -0.50
C SER A 57 -1.80 7.88 -0.95
N ASN A 58 -0.63 8.21 -0.40
CA ASN A 58 0.61 7.53 -0.72
C ASN A 58 0.63 6.10 -0.17
N LEU A 59 0.07 5.88 1.03
CA LEU A 59 -0.11 4.54 1.59
C LEU A 59 -1.08 3.70 0.75
N ALA A 60 -2.27 4.23 0.49
CA ALA A 60 -3.29 3.53 -0.30
C ALA A 60 -2.75 3.20 -1.70
N ASN A 61 -2.06 4.15 -2.36
CA ASN A 61 -1.41 3.94 -3.65
C ASN A 61 -0.34 2.84 -3.58
N LEU A 62 0.49 2.82 -2.54
CA LEU A 62 1.51 1.76 -2.36
C LEU A 62 0.86 0.39 -2.26
N PHE A 63 -0.16 0.23 -1.41
CA PHE A 63 -0.86 -1.05 -1.24
C PHE A 63 -1.59 -1.47 -2.51
N TYR A 64 -2.20 -0.51 -3.22
CA TYR A 64 -2.80 -0.76 -4.52
C TYR A 64 -1.78 -1.26 -5.54
N CYS A 65 -0.62 -0.60 -5.67
CA CYS A 65 0.43 -1.03 -6.58
C CYS A 65 1.04 -2.39 -6.22
N VAL A 66 1.17 -2.70 -4.93
CA VAL A 66 1.59 -4.03 -4.47
C VAL A 66 0.58 -5.10 -4.90
N LYS A 67 -0.71 -4.80 -4.80
CA LYS A 67 -1.78 -5.73 -5.18
C LYS A 67 -1.89 -5.89 -6.69
N GLU A 68 -2.01 -4.80 -7.43
CA GLU A 68 -2.46 -4.82 -8.83
C GLU A 68 -1.31 -4.71 -9.85
N ARG A 69 -0.17 -4.12 -9.44
CA ARG A 69 0.96 -3.83 -10.32
C ARG A 69 2.32 -4.27 -9.74
N PRO A 70 2.43 -5.49 -9.16
CA PRO A 70 3.62 -5.91 -8.43
C PRO A 70 4.88 -5.93 -9.31
N MET A 71 4.77 -6.39 -10.56
CA MET A 71 5.92 -6.46 -11.47
C MET A 71 6.46 -5.07 -11.83
N ALA A 72 5.58 -4.12 -12.13
CA ALA A 72 5.95 -2.74 -12.42
C ALA A 72 6.61 -2.09 -11.20
N LEU A 73 6.05 -2.30 -10.01
CA LEU A 73 6.62 -1.80 -8.75
C LEU A 73 8.02 -2.39 -8.48
N LEU A 74 8.19 -3.70 -8.62
CA LEU A 74 9.49 -4.35 -8.44
C LEU A 74 10.52 -3.87 -9.45
N ARG A 75 10.11 -3.66 -10.69
CA ARG A 75 10.96 -3.09 -11.74
C ARG A 75 11.42 -1.67 -11.35
N GLU A 76 10.52 -0.80 -10.97
CA GLU A 76 10.82 0.57 -10.55
C GLU A 76 11.75 0.60 -9.33
N LEU A 77 11.54 -0.27 -8.35
CA LEU A 77 12.40 -0.39 -7.18
C LEU A 77 13.80 -0.94 -7.50
N SER A 78 13.95 -1.75 -8.56
CA SER A 78 15.23 -2.39 -8.88
C SER A 78 16.23 -1.44 -9.52
N PHE A 79 15.77 -0.34 -10.13
CA PHE A 79 16.61 0.47 -11.00
C PHE A 79 17.61 1.35 -10.27
N LEU A 80 17.33 1.78 -9.07
CA LEU A 80 18.25 2.67 -8.36
C LEU A 80 18.17 2.42 -6.85
N PRO A 81 19.01 1.50 -6.33
CA PRO A 81 19.21 1.41 -4.90
C PRO A 81 20.09 2.59 -4.44
N LEU A 82 19.69 3.81 -4.76
CA LEU A 82 20.40 5.00 -4.33
C LEU A 82 20.02 5.27 -2.88
N ASN A 83 21.04 5.33 -2.05
CA ASN A 83 20.91 5.61 -0.63
C ASN A 83 21.68 6.92 -0.37
N SER A 84 21.15 8.03 -0.87
CA SER A 84 21.74 9.35 -0.70
C SER A 84 20.74 10.33 -0.09
N ARG A 85 21.27 11.32 0.62
CA ARG A 85 20.47 12.41 1.18
C ARG A 85 19.77 13.23 0.09
N ASP A 86 20.46 13.48 -1.02
CA ASP A 86 19.95 14.30 -2.12
C ASP A 86 18.78 13.58 -2.81
N GLU A 87 18.90 12.28 -3.03
CA GLU A 87 17.81 11.47 -3.54
C GLU A 87 16.61 11.49 -2.58
N PHE A 88 16.85 11.31 -1.29
CA PHE A 88 15.77 11.36 -0.29
C PHE A 88 15.01 12.68 -0.35
N VAL A 89 15.70 13.82 -0.43
CA VAL A 89 15.08 15.15 -0.55
C VAL A 89 14.30 15.27 -1.86
N THR A 90 14.85 14.75 -2.96
CA THR A 90 14.20 14.78 -4.28
C THR A 90 12.92 13.96 -4.31
N LEU A 91 12.97 12.71 -3.79
CA LEU A 91 11.80 11.84 -3.70
C LEU A 91 10.72 12.44 -2.78
N ARG A 92 11.13 13.04 -1.68
CA ARG A 92 10.19 13.68 -0.76
C ARG A 92 9.46 14.87 -1.43
N LYS A 93 10.18 15.71 -2.19
CA LYS A 93 9.56 16.77 -3.00
C LYS A 93 8.58 16.20 -4.03
N PHE A 94 8.96 15.11 -4.69
CA PHE A 94 8.08 14.45 -5.66
C PHE A 94 6.77 13.98 -5.01
N LEU A 95 6.82 13.47 -3.78
CA LEU A 95 5.61 13.01 -3.07
C LEU A 95 4.65 14.14 -2.66
N THR A 96 5.11 15.38 -2.59
CA THR A 96 4.25 16.54 -2.33
C THR A 96 3.49 17.04 -3.58
N MET A 97 3.75 16.47 -4.76
CA MET A 97 3.00 16.79 -5.98
C MET A 97 1.62 16.16 -5.93
N GLU A 98 0.59 16.93 -6.25
CA GLU A 98 -0.82 16.47 -6.18
C GLU A 98 -1.21 15.51 -7.30
N GLU A 99 -0.58 15.62 -8.49
CA GLU A 99 -0.93 14.79 -9.64
C GLU A 99 -0.18 13.46 -9.67
N PHE A 100 -0.93 12.36 -9.85
CA PHE A 100 -0.38 11.04 -10.12
C PHE A 100 -0.09 10.88 -11.62
N LYS A 101 1.10 10.37 -11.95
CA LYS A 101 1.50 10.09 -13.34
C LYS A 101 1.78 8.59 -13.51
N SER A 102 1.06 7.94 -14.40
CA SER A 102 1.27 6.53 -14.74
C SER A 102 2.30 6.41 -15.86
N GLU A 103 3.58 6.27 -15.52
CA GLU A 103 4.68 6.23 -16.49
C GLU A 103 4.87 4.87 -17.17
N HIS A 104 4.34 3.78 -16.59
CA HIS A 104 4.51 2.43 -17.16
C HIS A 104 3.34 1.99 -18.05
N LEU A 105 2.30 2.80 -18.19
CA LEU A 105 1.11 2.42 -18.95
C LEU A 105 1.42 2.12 -20.42
N ALA A 106 2.26 2.93 -21.06
CA ALA A 106 2.63 2.74 -22.46
C ALA A 106 3.30 1.38 -22.70
N GLU A 107 4.22 0.98 -21.83
CA GLU A 107 4.90 -0.32 -21.91
C GLU A 107 3.94 -1.47 -21.62
N GLU A 108 3.03 -1.34 -20.67
CA GLU A 108 2.02 -2.33 -20.35
C GLU A 108 1.06 -2.55 -21.53
N LEU A 109 0.63 -1.48 -22.18
CA LEU A 109 -0.22 -1.56 -23.39
C LEU A 109 0.50 -2.21 -24.57
N GLU A 110 1.78 -1.87 -24.77
CA GLU A 110 2.60 -2.49 -25.83
C GLU A 110 2.74 -4.01 -25.60
N ILE A 111 3.02 -4.42 -24.36
CA ILE A 111 3.10 -5.84 -24.00
C ILE A 111 1.76 -6.53 -24.22
N ALA A 112 0.65 -5.94 -23.77
CA ALA A 112 -0.67 -6.53 -23.95
C ALA A 112 -1.00 -6.74 -25.43
N THR A 113 -0.80 -5.73 -26.28
CA THR A 113 -1.07 -5.81 -27.72
C THR A 113 -0.13 -6.76 -28.47
N HIS A 114 1.10 -6.97 -27.96
CA HIS A 114 2.06 -7.89 -28.58
C HIS A 114 1.75 -9.36 -28.27
N PHE A 115 1.31 -9.68 -27.06
CA PHE A 115 1.13 -11.06 -26.59
C PHE A 115 -0.31 -11.56 -26.68
N LEU A 116 -1.29 -10.68 -26.73
CA LEU A 116 -2.70 -11.04 -26.78
C LEU A 116 -3.29 -10.77 -28.16
N LYS A 117 -4.35 -11.50 -28.50
CA LYS A 117 -5.13 -11.31 -29.73
C LYS A 117 -6.44 -10.57 -29.43
N GLU A 118 -6.97 -9.88 -30.43
CA GLU A 118 -8.31 -9.31 -30.32
C GLU A 118 -9.37 -10.42 -30.18
N PRO A 119 -10.42 -10.22 -29.36
CA PRO A 119 -10.77 -9.01 -28.60
C PRO A 119 -10.10 -8.90 -27.23
N GLU A 120 -9.40 -9.91 -26.75
CA GLU A 120 -8.77 -9.96 -25.40
C GLU A 120 -7.75 -8.82 -25.20
N ALA A 121 -7.00 -8.49 -26.26
CA ALA A 121 -6.03 -7.38 -26.20
C ALA A 121 -6.72 -6.04 -25.86
N ALA A 122 -7.85 -5.75 -26.48
CA ALA A 122 -8.62 -4.53 -26.22
C ALA A 122 -9.15 -4.49 -24.80
N GLU A 123 -9.73 -5.59 -24.29
CA GLU A 123 -10.27 -5.68 -22.95
C GLU A 123 -9.17 -5.46 -21.87
N ILE A 124 -8.01 -6.09 -22.06
CA ILE A 124 -6.87 -5.93 -21.17
C ILE A 124 -6.31 -4.51 -21.24
N CYS A 125 -6.21 -3.92 -22.42
CA CYS A 125 -5.77 -2.53 -22.57
C CYS A 125 -6.69 -1.54 -21.83
N ASP A 126 -8.00 -1.74 -21.86
CA ASP A 126 -8.94 -0.87 -21.17
C ASP A 126 -8.85 -1.04 -19.64
N ILE A 127 -8.71 -2.28 -19.14
CA ILE A 127 -8.44 -2.55 -17.74
C ILE A 127 -7.13 -1.88 -17.27
N LEU A 128 -6.06 -1.95 -18.08
CA LEU A 128 -4.77 -1.32 -17.74
C LEU A 128 -4.88 0.20 -17.68
N LYS A 129 -5.62 0.82 -18.60
CA LYS A 129 -5.89 2.27 -18.57
C LYS A 129 -6.66 2.67 -17.32
N GLU A 130 -7.72 1.94 -16.96
CA GLU A 130 -8.48 2.21 -15.72
C GLU A 130 -7.59 2.07 -14.47
N ARG A 131 -6.80 1.00 -14.39
CA ARG A 131 -5.86 0.79 -13.28
C ARG A 131 -4.78 1.85 -13.19
N ALA A 132 -4.33 2.39 -14.31
CA ALA A 132 -3.31 3.42 -14.36
C ALA A 132 -3.78 4.77 -13.78
N VAL A 133 -5.08 5.04 -13.82
CA VAL A 133 -5.68 6.22 -13.17
C VAL A 133 -5.62 6.11 -11.64
N VAL A 134 -5.72 4.89 -11.10
CA VAL A 134 -5.79 4.64 -9.66
C VAL A 134 -4.41 4.42 -9.04
N GLY A 135 -3.47 3.77 -9.76
CA GLY A 135 -2.17 3.36 -9.21
C GLY A 135 -0.97 3.99 -9.92
N ASP A 136 -0.24 4.88 -9.23
CA ASP A 136 1.03 5.45 -9.68
C ASP A 136 2.20 4.65 -9.12
N VAL A 137 2.83 3.86 -9.98
CA VAL A 137 3.95 2.96 -9.62
C VAL A 137 5.19 3.74 -9.20
N LYS A 138 5.52 4.83 -9.87
CA LYS A 138 6.67 5.66 -9.55
C LYS A 138 6.52 6.32 -8.19
N ARG A 139 5.32 6.83 -7.91
CA ARG A 139 4.97 7.40 -6.61
C ARG A 139 5.00 6.34 -5.51
N ALA A 140 4.48 5.14 -5.76
CA ALA A 140 4.55 4.02 -4.83
C ALA A 140 6.00 3.61 -4.52
N ALA A 141 6.86 3.53 -5.54
CA ALA A 141 8.27 3.21 -5.38
C ALA A 141 9.02 4.32 -4.61
N ALA A 142 8.77 5.59 -4.93
CA ALA A 142 9.33 6.73 -4.21
C ALA A 142 8.93 6.70 -2.73
N PHE A 143 7.65 6.50 -2.44
CA PHE A 143 7.14 6.44 -1.07
C PHE A 143 7.73 5.25 -0.29
N TYR A 144 7.81 4.08 -0.92
CA TYR A 144 8.45 2.91 -0.30
C TYR A 144 9.92 3.16 0.04
N LYS A 145 10.69 3.80 -0.85
CA LYS A 145 12.08 4.20 -0.59
C LYS A 145 12.17 5.21 0.55
N ILE A 146 11.32 6.24 0.56
CA ILE A 146 11.29 7.23 1.64
C ILE A 146 11.07 6.56 3.00
N ILE A 147 10.11 5.66 3.14
CA ILE A 147 9.89 4.92 4.39
C ILE A 147 11.14 4.15 4.79
N ARG A 148 11.77 3.44 3.86
CA ARG A 148 12.92 2.57 4.13
C ARG A 148 14.19 3.32 4.47
N TYR A 149 14.40 4.50 3.89
CA TYR A 149 15.60 5.31 4.12
C TYR A 149 15.42 6.40 5.18
N SER A 150 14.24 6.58 5.73
CA SER A 150 13.98 7.54 6.79
C SER A 150 14.39 7.02 8.16
N TYR A 151 14.76 7.94 9.04
CA TYR A 151 14.97 7.64 10.44
C TYR A 151 13.65 7.22 11.11
N GLY A 152 13.65 6.07 11.77
CA GLY A 152 12.46 5.54 12.44
C GLY A 152 11.24 5.32 11.53
N SER A 153 11.43 5.26 10.21
CA SER A 153 10.35 5.17 9.21
C SER A 153 9.35 6.35 9.24
N GLY A 154 9.75 7.48 9.81
CA GLY A 154 8.90 8.66 9.97
C GLY A 154 8.82 9.57 8.74
N CYS A 155 9.41 9.21 7.60
CA CYS A 155 9.38 9.93 6.31
C CYS A 155 9.89 11.38 6.33
N THR A 156 10.37 11.89 7.48
CA THR A 156 10.75 13.30 7.65
C THR A 156 12.24 13.55 7.50
N SER A 157 13.08 12.61 7.91
CA SER A 157 14.54 12.77 7.90
C SER A 157 15.24 11.53 7.39
N TYR A 158 16.34 11.73 6.67
CA TYR A 158 17.16 10.66 6.13
C TYR A 158 17.90 9.90 7.24
N GLY A 159 17.74 8.56 7.28
CA GLY A 159 18.26 7.70 8.34
C GLY A 159 19.73 7.29 8.19
N CYS A 160 20.39 7.61 7.10
CA CYS A 160 21.79 7.25 6.81
C CYS A 160 22.13 5.74 6.96
N GLN A 161 21.14 4.86 6.90
CA GLN A 161 21.33 3.42 7.02
C GLN A 161 21.40 2.76 5.63
N PRO A 162 22.47 1.98 5.34
CA PRO A 162 22.52 1.23 4.08
C PRO A 162 21.36 0.23 4.02
N PHE A 163 20.61 0.26 2.96
CA PHE A 163 19.50 -0.65 2.75
C PHE A 163 19.44 -1.15 1.30
N ASP A 164 19.57 -2.44 1.11
CA ASP A 164 19.38 -3.05 -0.21
C ASP A 164 17.88 -3.35 -0.42
N ILE A 165 17.23 -2.50 -1.18
CA ILE A 165 15.78 -2.59 -1.44
C ILE A 165 15.38 -3.91 -2.10
N ARG A 166 16.29 -4.54 -2.85
CA ARG A 166 16.03 -5.84 -3.50
C ARG A 166 15.77 -6.97 -2.50
N LYS A 167 16.28 -6.84 -1.26
CA LYS A 167 15.98 -7.80 -0.18
C LYS A 167 14.51 -7.83 0.22
N THR A 168 13.73 -6.83 -0.19
CA THR A 168 12.30 -6.75 0.10
C THR A 168 11.40 -7.30 -1.00
N PHE A 169 11.96 -7.72 -2.13
CA PHE A 169 11.16 -8.21 -3.26
C PHE A 169 10.32 -9.42 -2.89
N THR A 170 10.88 -10.35 -2.12
CA THR A 170 10.13 -11.52 -1.65
C THR A 170 8.94 -11.13 -0.79
N ILE A 171 9.12 -10.19 0.15
CA ILE A 171 8.01 -9.75 1.02
C ILE A 171 6.93 -8.98 0.24
N LEU A 172 7.30 -8.20 -0.77
CA LEU A 172 6.35 -7.53 -1.65
C LEU A 172 5.53 -8.53 -2.48
N TRP A 173 6.19 -9.60 -2.95
CA TRP A 173 5.51 -10.68 -3.68
C TRP A 173 4.57 -11.51 -2.80
N GLU A 174 4.97 -11.78 -1.56
CA GLU A 174 4.09 -12.42 -0.57
C GLU A 174 2.90 -11.52 -0.23
N ALA A 175 3.12 -10.20 -0.11
CA ALA A 175 2.06 -9.24 0.12
C ALA A 175 1.07 -9.15 -1.04
N ASN A 176 1.54 -9.20 -2.29
CA ASN A 176 0.67 -9.30 -3.46
C ASN A 176 -0.30 -10.48 -3.33
N ARG A 177 0.21 -11.67 -2.99
CA ARG A 177 -0.63 -12.85 -2.78
C ARG A 177 -1.63 -12.67 -1.63
N ARG A 178 -1.18 -12.05 -0.52
CA ARG A 178 -2.02 -11.82 0.66
C ARG A 178 -3.14 -10.82 0.40
N LEU A 179 -2.88 -9.80 -0.42
CA LEU A 179 -3.83 -8.74 -0.75
C LEU A 179 -4.78 -9.10 -1.88
N LYS A 180 -4.62 -10.25 -2.52
CA LYS A 180 -5.35 -10.63 -3.74
C LYS A 180 -6.86 -10.36 -3.63
N ASP A 181 -7.46 -10.75 -2.53
CA ASP A 181 -8.91 -10.65 -2.30
C ASP A 181 -9.28 -9.49 -1.34
N THR A 182 -8.31 -8.65 -0.95
CA THR A 182 -8.51 -7.49 -0.09
C THR A 182 -8.89 -6.27 -0.92
N VAL A 183 -9.96 -5.59 -0.58
CA VAL A 183 -10.32 -4.30 -1.18
C VAL A 183 -9.41 -3.22 -0.61
N ILE A 184 -8.79 -2.41 -1.47
CA ILE A 184 -7.98 -1.26 -1.07
C ILE A 184 -8.79 0.00 -1.30
N GLU A 185 -8.99 0.79 -0.25
CA GLU A 185 -9.72 2.04 -0.27
C GLU A 185 -8.80 3.21 0.18
N ASN A 186 -9.10 4.40 -0.30
CA ASN A 186 -8.49 5.65 0.14
C ASN A 186 -9.59 6.65 0.44
N LYS A 187 -10.23 6.48 1.59
CA LYS A 187 -11.42 7.25 1.97
C LYS A 187 -11.27 7.81 3.37
N ASP A 188 -11.99 8.92 3.58
CA ASP A 188 -12.28 9.37 4.92
C ASP A 188 -13.01 8.26 5.71
N PHE A 189 -12.70 8.16 7.01
CA PHE A 189 -13.21 7.09 7.86
C PHE A 189 -14.74 7.07 7.96
N GLU A 190 -15.39 8.24 7.96
CA GLU A 190 -16.85 8.33 8.03
C GLU A 190 -17.50 7.78 6.76
N ALA A 191 -17.00 8.18 5.59
CA ALA A 191 -17.46 7.69 4.29
C ALA A 191 -17.22 6.17 4.17
N LEU A 192 -16.08 5.69 4.63
CA LEU A 192 -15.77 4.26 4.64
C LEU A 192 -16.74 3.47 5.53
N ILE A 193 -16.94 3.90 6.78
CA ILE A 193 -17.83 3.23 7.73
C ILE A 193 -19.24 3.18 7.14
N ARG A 194 -19.78 4.29 6.66
CA ARG A 194 -21.11 4.34 6.02
C ARG A 194 -21.25 3.35 4.86
N GLN A 195 -20.20 3.19 4.05
CA GLN A 195 -20.21 2.29 2.89
C GLN A 195 -20.25 0.82 3.31
N TYR A 196 -19.50 0.45 4.34
CA TYR A 196 -19.29 -0.95 4.72
C TYR A 196 -20.09 -1.40 5.95
N ASP A 197 -20.83 -0.49 6.61
CA ASP A 197 -21.69 -0.82 7.76
C ASP A 197 -22.85 -1.73 7.33
N ARG A 198 -22.74 -2.98 7.71
CA ARG A 198 -23.72 -4.05 7.46
C ARG A 198 -23.75 -4.98 8.68
N PRO A 199 -24.81 -5.76 8.85
CA PRO A 199 -24.83 -6.80 9.87
C PRO A 199 -23.56 -7.67 9.80
N ASN A 200 -22.98 -7.98 10.96
CA ASN A 200 -21.74 -8.75 11.10
C ASN A 200 -20.47 -8.11 10.47
N ALA A 201 -20.47 -6.80 10.24
CA ALA A 201 -19.23 -6.09 9.89
C ALA A 201 -18.39 -5.85 11.16
N PHE A 202 -17.10 -6.16 11.09
CA PHE A 202 -16.13 -5.85 12.14
C PHE A 202 -15.18 -4.76 11.66
N PHE A 203 -15.25 -3.61 12.32
CA PHE A 203 -14.38 -2.48 12.09
C PHE A 203 -13.24 -2.48 13.09
N TYR A 204 -12.01 -2.58 12.60
CA TYR A 204 -10.80 -2.32 13.37
C TYR A 204 -10.42 -0.84 13.24
N CYS A 205 -10.60 -0.09 14.31
CA CYS A 205 -10.33 1.34 14.36
C CYS A 205 -9.13 1.62 15.28
N ASP A 206 -8.06 2.13 14.69
CA ASP A 206 -6.82 2.54 15.35
C ASP A 206 -6.42 3.94 14.85
N PRO A 207 -7.20 4.98 15.19
CA PRO A 207 -6.96 6.32 14.69
C PRO A 207 -5.66 6.92 15.26
N PRO A 208 -5.08 7.94 14.60
CA PRO A 208 -4.02 8.74 15.18
C PRO A 208 -4.40 9.24 16.59
N TYR A 209 -3.43 9.22 17.50
CA TYR A 209 -3.66 9.78 18.83
C TYR A 209 -3.58 11.30 18.78
N PHE A 210 -4.45 11.98 19.51
CA PHE A 210 -4.58 13.43 19.51
C PHE A 210 -3.25 14.20 19.64
N GLU A 211 -2.33 13.70 20.47
CA GLU A 211 -1.02 14.33 20.68
C GLU A 211 0.00 14.04 19.54
N THR A 212 -0.30 13.15 18.62
CA THR A 212 0.64 12.66 17.59
C THR A 212 0.12 12.81 16.16
N GLU A 213 -0.97 13.53 15.95
CA GLU A 213 -1.59 13.71 14.63
C GLU A 213 -0.60 14.22 13.56
N GLY A 214 0.22 15.21 13.89
CA GLY A 214 1.23 15.75 12.97
C GLY A 214 2.35 14.78 12.54
N HIS A 215 2.44 13.59 13.15
CA HIS A 215 3.40 12.56 12.72
C HIS A 215 2.90 11.70 11.54
N TYR A 216 1.64 11.84 11.16
CA TYR A 216 1.00 11.08 10.10
C TYR A 216 0.85 11.86 8.79
N GLU A 217 1.20 13.15 8.80
CA GLU A 217 1.23 14.00 7.62
C GLU A 217 2.52 13.75 6.81
N VAL A 218 2.42 13.08 5.67
CA VAL A 218 3.53 12.85 4.73
C VAL A 218 3.07 13.14 3.30
#